data_961479aa90a329fbda130fd62d171949
#
_entry.id   961479aa90a329fbda130fd62d171949
#
_cell.length_a   1.000
_cell.length_b   1.000
_cell.length_c   1.000
_cell.angle_alpha   90.00
_cell.angle_beta   90.00
_cell.angle_gamma   90.00
#
_symmetry.space_group_name_H-M   'P 1'
#
loop_
_entity.id
_entity.type
_entity.pdbx_description
1 polymer ?
#
loop_
_entity_poly.entity_id
_entity_poly.type
_entity_poly.pdbx_seq_one_letter_code
_entity_poly.pdbx_strand_id
1 'polypeptide(L)'
;RDFNSLAALPGVKLEVDEARSWFASDGHSRQFNLVQMSMIDTWAATAVGAYSLSENGLYTVEGWRHFLASLAPDGVFTVSRWYSPDDVDETGRLLSLAKATLLDMGVPEPQNHLLLASSGRLSTLIVGRAPLSRQDVALLRETTTRLGFSILVGPDLPAASPALKAIMNAPDAAALTALSATLHQDVSAPTDDRPFFFNQLRMTDPQAVLRAMQVRSGVISGNLDATIALLIIVLLSLILVVLTIILPALPSIQRVSARLIGLGTAYFVLIGLGFMLVEIGLIQRLSLFLGHPIHGLAVGLFAVILSTGIGSIVSDRLPITKTRHAVLWCGVLTTYLALLPFGLPLLVASFEAYRILVRAVAAVLVVAPLGLLLGFGFPTGMRLVNAIDPRPTPWFWAINGAAGVLAASIAVAVNIAFSINVSIWLGAACYGLIGVAAIALISLSPRASPTIPGAA
;
A
#
# COMPACT_ATOMS: atom_id res chain seq x y z
N ARG A 1 -25.53 -17.97 -10.55
CA ARG A 1 -26.90 -17.42 -10.62
C ARG A 1 -27.96 -18.50 -10.35
N ASP A 2 -27.70 -19.74 -10.69
CA ASP A 2 -28.72 -20.82 -10.65
C ASP A 2 -28.73 -21.63 -9.35
N PHE A 3 -27.72 -21.42 -8.48
CA PHE A 3 -27.67 -22.07 -7.19
C PHE A 3 -28.62 -21.35 -6.21
N ASN A 4 -29.61 -22.08 -5.70
CA ASN A 4 -30.66 -21.61 -4.77
C ASN A 4 -31.59 -20.51 -5.29
N SER A 5 -31.53 -20.11 -6.56
CA SER A 5 -32.42 -19.08 -7.17
C SER A 5 -32.52 -17.80 -6.32
N LEU A 6 -31.47 -17.43 -5.60
CA LEU A 6 -31.45 -16.29 -4.67
C LEU A 6 -31.89 -14.98 -5.35
N ALA A 7 -31.44 -14.78 -6.60
CA ALA A 7 -31.78 -13.59 -7.38
C ALA A 7 -33.29 -13.49 -7.74
N ALA A 8 -34.01 -14.60 -7.67
CA ALA A 8 -35.43 -14.66 -7.98
C ALA A 8 -36.33 -14.47 -6.75
N LEU A 9 -35.73 -14.41 -5.55
CA LEU A 9 -36.50 -14.21 -4.31
C LEU A 9 -37.04 -12.77 -4.24
N PRO A 10 -38.32 -12.59 -3.87
CA PRO A 10 -38.88 -11.25 -3.66
C PRO A 10 -38.06 -10.47 -2.62
N GLY A 11 -37.76 -9.20 -2.94
CA GLY A 11 -37.00 -8.32 -2.06
C GLY A 11 -35.48 -8.48 -2.10
N VAL A 12 -34.95 -9.47 -2.86
CA VAL A 12 -33.51 -9.62 -3.09
C VAL A 12 -33.08 -8.78 -4.28
N LYS A 13 -32.11 -7.88 -4.07
CA LYS A 13 -31.47 -7.10 -5.11
C LYS A 13 -30.00 -7.46 -5.16
N LEU A 14 -29.52 -7.96 -6.31
CA LEU A 14 -28.13 -8.26 -6.55
C LEU A 14 -27.46 -7.06 -7.22
N GLU A 15 -26.44 -6.53 -6.58
CA GLU A 15 -25.53 -5.52 -7.14
C GLU A 15 -24.17 -6.16 -7.43
N VAL A 16 -23.58 -5.82 -8.55
CA VAL A 16 -22.23 -6.27 -8.94
C VAL A 16 -21.34 -5.05 -8.95
N ASP A 17 -20.74 -4.78 -7.82
CA ASP A 17 -19.84 -3.65 -7.62
C ASP A 17 -18.80 -3.97 -6.54
N GLU A 18 -17.80 -3.11 -6.40
CA GLU A 18 -16.90 -3.15 -5.26
C GLU A 18 -17.59 -2.50 -4.05
N ALA A 19 -17.61 -3.22 -2.92
CA ALA A 19 -18.45 -2.86 -1.79
C ALA A 19 -18.15 -1.47 -1.22
N ARG A 20 -16.88 -1.12 -1.00
CA ARG A 20 -16.51 0.19 -0.46
C ARG A 20 -16.98 1.33 -1.38
N SER A 21 -16.73 1.20 -2.68
CA SER A 21 -17.15 2.19 -3.67
C SER A 21 -18.66 2.32 -3.76
N TRP A 22 -19.37 1.20 -3.66
CA TRP A 22 -20.82 1.19 -3.65
C TRP A 22 -21.40 1.87 -2.40
N PHE A 23 -20.83 1.62 -1.22
CA PHE A 23 -21.25 2.30 0.01
C PHE A 23 -20.90 3.80 0.00
N ALA A 24 -19.81 4.19 -0.64
CA ALA A 24 -19.45 5.60 -0.80
C ALA A 24 -20.38 6.36 -1.77
N SER A 25 -21.00 5.65 -2.73
CA SER A 25 -21.89 6.21 -3.76
C SER A 25 -23.37 5.93 -3.48
N ASP A 26 -23.88 4.84 -4.05
CA ASP A 26 -25.31 4.47 -4.01
C ASP A 26 -25.78 4.06 -2.60
N GLY A 27 -24.90 3.47 -1.81
CA GLY A 27 -25.18 3.08 -0.43
C GLY A 27 -25.26 4.23 0.56
N HIS A 28 -24.58 5.35 0.27
CA HIS A 28 -24.50 6.50 1.19
C HIS A 28 -25.85 7.12 1.53
N SER A 29 -26.79 7.12 0.58
CA SER A 29 -28.15 7.64 0.78
C SER A 29 -29.10 6.64 1.47
N ARG A 30 -28.68 5.42 1.71
CA ARG A 30 -29.48 4.34 2.30
C ARG A 30 -29.12 4.17 3.77
N GLN A 31 -30.10 3.68 4.53
CA GLN A 31 -29.92 3.29 5.92
C GLN A 31 -30.23 1.80 6.07
N PHE A 32 -29.23 1.04 6.54
CA PHE A 32 -29.34 -0.41 6.70
C PHE A 32 -29.45 -0.78 8.18
N ASN A 33 -30.38 -1.64 8.52
CA ASN A 33 -30.48 -2.20 9.86
C ASN A 33 -29.35 -3.20 10.13
N LEU A 34 -28.88 -3.89 9.06
CA LEU A 34 -27.77 -4.84 9.14
C LEU A 34 -26.90 -4.71 7.90
N VAL A 35 -25.61 -4.49 8.12
CA VAL A 35 -24.57 -4.69 7.12
C VAL A 35 -23.74 -5.87 7.56
N GLN A 36 -23.67 -6.91 6.74
CA GLN A 36 -22.91 -8.13 7.04
C GLN A 36 -21.79 -8.32 6.02
N MET A 37 -20.57 -8.34 6.49
CA MET A 37 -19.40 -8.74 5.73
C MET A 37 -19.05 -10.19 6.11
N SER A 38 -19.34 -11.12 5.21
CA SER A 38 -18.93 -12.52 5.38
C SER A 38 -17.46 -12.69 5.05
N MET A 39 -16.92 -13.89 5.27
CA MET A 39 -15.54 -14.22 4.88
C MET A 39 -15.42 -14.19 3.35
N ILE A 40 -14.96 -13.05 2.83
CA ILE A 40 -14.85 -12.78 1.40
C ILE A 40 -13.58 -13.34 0.78
N ASP A 41 -12.64 -13.81 1.60
CA ASP A 41 -11.34 -14.29 1.15
C ASP A 41 -11.43 -15.76 0.74
N THR A 42 -11.01 -16.04 -0.47
CA THR A 42 -10.90 -17.42 -0.97
C THR A 42 -9.53 -17.99 -0.61
N TRP A 43 -9.41 -18.60 0.56
CA TRP A 43 -8.19 -19.32 0.99
C TRP A 43 -7.70 -20.36 -0.03
N ALA A 44 -8.62 -20.88 -0.84
CA ALA A 44 -8.32 -21.90 -1.83
C ALA A 44 -7.77 -21.35 -3.17
N ALA A 45 -7.91 -20.05 -3.45
CA ALA A 45 -7.57 -19.49 -4.76
C ALA A 45 -6.17 -18.86 -4.81
N THR A 46 -5.52 -18.64 -3.66
CA THR A 46 -4.19 -18.03 -3.60
C THR A 46 -3.26 -18.92 -2.82
N ALA A 47 -2.04 -19.08 -3.32
CA ALA A 47 -0.97 -19.75 -2.58
C ALA A 47 -0.89 -19.20 -1.15
N VAL A 48 -0.69 -20.09 -0.18
CA VAL A 48 -0.57 -19.78 1.25
C VAL A 48 0.31 -18.54 1.44
N GLY A 49 -0.26 -17.50 2.02
CA GLY A 49 0.46 -16.26 2.33
C GLY A 49 0.38 -15.13 1.31
N ALA A 50 -0.05 -15.35 0.07
CA ALA A 50 -0.12 -14.28 -0.94
C ALA A 50 -1.02 -13.09 -0.52
N TYR A 51 -2.09 -13.34 0.23
CA TYR A 51 -2.94 -12.29 0.81
C TYR A 51 -2.23 -11.34 1.75
N SER A 52 -1.23 -11.83 2.46
CA SER A 52 -0.51 -11.01 3.43
C SER A 52 0.35 -9.93 2.78
N LEU A 53 0.62 -10.06 1.48
CA LEU A 53 1.41 -9.10 0.70
C LEU A 53 0.57 -8.17 -0.18
N SER A 54 -0.77 -8.38 -0.23
CA SER A 54 -1.68 -7.57 -1.04
C SER A 54 -2.48 -6.59 -0.18
N GLU A 55 -2.77 -5.42 -0.77
CA GLU A 55 -3.63 -4.42 -0.19
C GLU A 55 -5.10 -4.87 -0.14
N ASN A 56 -5.81 -4.49 0.90
CA ASN A 56 -7.24 -4.78 1.05
C ASN A 56 -8.01 -3.57 1.58
N GLY A 57 -8.70 -2.85 0.70
CA GLY A 57 -9.46 -1.64 1.02
C GLY A 57 -10.74 -1.88 1.83
N LEU A 58 -11.19 -3.13 1.95
CA LEU A 58 -12.37 -3.47 2.76
C LEU A 58 -12.08 -3.57 4.26
N TYR A 59 -10.78 -3.69 4.63
CA TYR A 59 -10.35 -3.79 6.02
C TYR A 59 -9.46 -2.59 6.39
N THR A 60 -9.92 -1.37 6.10
CA THR A 60 -9.27 -0.12 6.51
C THR A 60 -10.24 0.74 7.33
N VAL A 61 -9.71 1.64 8.15
CA VAL A 61 -10.49 2.61 8.92
C VAL A 61 -11.39 3.41 7.98
N GLU A 62 -10.85 3.88 6.86
CA GLU A 62 -11.56 4.65 5.86
C GLU A 62 -12.70 3.84 5.20
N GLY A 63 -12.44 2.58 4.87
CA GLY A 63 -13.46 1.68 4.32
C GLY A 63 -14.60 1.41 5.30
N TRP A 64 -14.28 1.13 6.57
CA TRP A 64 -15.29 0.85 7.59
C TRP A 64 -16.11 2.08 7.96
N ARG A 65 -15.56 3.27 7.84
CA ARG A 65 -16.32 4.51 8.01
C ARG A 65 -17.53 4.57 7.06
N HIS A 66 -17.39 4.16 5.80
CA HIS A 66 -18.51 4.10 4.86
C HIS A 66 -19.56 3.07 5.29
N PHE A 67 -19.15 1.89 5.74
CA PHE A 67 -20.08 0.85 6.19
C PHE A 67 -20.87 1.31 7.43
N LEU A 68 -20.18 1.84 8.43
CA LEU A 68 -20.82 2.33 9.66
C LEU A 68 -21.67 3.57 9.43
N ALA A 69 -21.28 4.47 8.52
CA ALA A 69 -22.06 5.67 8.18
C ALA A 69 -23.39 5.31 7.50
N SER A 70 -23.46 4.20 6.78
CA SER A 70 -24.67 3.73 6.08
C SER A 70 -25.66 2.97 6.97
N LEU A 71 -25.31 2.73 8.24
CA LEU A 71 -26.24 2.08 9.19
C LEU A 71 -27.38 3.00 9.60
N ALA A 72 -28.56 2.41 9.81
CA ALA A 72 -29.64 3.05 10.53
C ALA A 72 -29.21 3.42 11.96
N PRO A 73 -29.92 4.32 12.67
CA PRO A 73 -29.53 4.73 14.02
C PRO A 73 -29.35 3.57 15.01
N ASP A 74 -30.14 2.50 14.88
CA ASP A 74 -30.10 1.26 15.65
C ASP A 74 -29.48 0.09 14.86
N GLY A 75 -28.90 0.38 13.69
CA GLY A 75 -28.31 -0.63 12.82
C GLY A 75 -26.99 -1.18 13.35
N VAL A 76 -26.64 -2.37 12.87
CA VAL A 76 -25.41 -3.07 13.25
C VAL A 76 -24.60 -3.49 12.03
N PHE A 77 -23.28 -3.44 12.14
CA PHE A 77 -22.34 -4.02 11.21
C PHE A 77 -21.77 -5.30 11.81
N THR A 78 -21.72 -6.37 11.04
CA THR A 78 -21.15 -7.64 11.47
C THR A 78 -20.10 -8.14 10.50
N VAL A 79 -19.02 -8.70 11.04
CA VAL A 79 -17.93 -9.27 10.25
C VAL A 79 -17.36 -10.49 10.96
N SER A 80 -17.12 -11.56 10.20
CA SER A 80 -16.58 -12.81 10.74
C SER A 80 -15.17 -13.07 10.23
N ARG A 81 -14.27 -13.52 11.14
CA ARG A 81 -12.88 -13.86 10.82
C ARG A 81 -12.43 -15.09 11.60
N TRP A 82 -11.27 -15.61 11.21
CA TRP A 82 -10.62 -16.71 11.91
C TRP A 82 -10.25 -16.31 13.33
N TYR A 83 -10.41 -17.26 14.24
CA TYR A 83 -10.11 -17.11 15.68
C TYR A 83 -9.25 -18.26 16.17
N SER A 84 -8.23 -17.92 16.95
CA SER A 84 -7.44 -18.86 17.72
C SER A 84 -7.55 -18.51 19.21
N PRO A 85 -7.90 -19.48 20.10
CA PRO A 85 -7.95 -19.23 21.54
C PRO A 85 -6.61 -18.82 22.15
N ASP A 86 -5.51 -19.30 21.56
CA ASP A 86 -4.15 -19.14 22.09
C ASP A 86 -3.50 -17.83 21.63
N ASP A 87 -4.10 -17.13 20.66
CA ASP A 87 -3.53 -15.92 20.07
C ASP A 87 -4.62 -14.92 19.68
N VAL A 88 -4.28 -13.62 19.68
CA VAL A 88 -5.24 -12.56 19.28
C VAL A 88 -5.43 -12.45 17.78
N ASP A 89 -4.49 -12.90 17.00
CA ASP A 89 -4.54 -13.05 15.53
C ASP A 89 -5.36 -11.97 14.78
N GLU A 90 -6.04 -12.37 13.70
CA GLU A 90 -6.96 -11.52 12.93
C GLU A 90 -8.08 -10.93 13.77
N THR A 91 -8.52 -11.66 14.79
CA THR A 91 -9.59 -11.26 15.72
C THR A 91 -9.20 -10.00 16.51
N GLY A 92 -7.97 -9.94 17.03
CA GLY A 92 -7.46 -8.76 17.73
C GLY A 92 -7.32 -7.56 16.78
N ARG A 93 -6.83 -7.79 15.57
CA ARG A 93 -6.73 -6.75 14.55
C ARG A 93 -8.10 -6.23 14.10
N LEU A 94 -9.07 -7.13 13.97
CA LEU A 94 -10.45 -6.79 13.66
C LEU A 94 -11.06 -5.88 14.73
N LEU A 95 -10.86 -6.22 16.01
CA LEU A 95 -11.33 -5.41 17.13
C LEU A 95 -10.63 -4.04 17.16
N SER A 96 -9.32 -4.00 16.90
CA SER A 96 -8.57 -2.74 16.79
C SER A 96 -9.07 -1.87 15.65
N LEU A 97 -9.39 -2.46 14.49
CA LEU A 97 -9.94 -1.75 13.34
C LEU A 97 -11.30 -1.13 13.68
N ALA A 98 -12.21 -1.90 14.30
CA ALA A 98 -13.50 -1.39 14.75
C ALA A 98 -13.36 -0.22 15.72
N LYS A 99 -12.51 -0.41 16.73
CA LYS A 99 -12.24 0.62 17.75
C LYS A 99 -11.68 1.89 17.13
N ALA A 100 -10.67 1.75 16.26
CA ALA A 100 -10.05 2.88 15.58
C ALA A 100 -11.03 3.61 14.66
N THR A 101 -11.91 2.89 13.95
CA THR A 101 -12.92 3.51 13.08
C THR A 101 -13.94 4.30 13.91
N LEU A 102 -14.41 3.76 15.03
CA LEU A 102 -15.33 4.48 15.91
C LEU A 102 -14.68 5.73 16.52
N LEU A 103 -13.40 5.64 16.91
CA LEU A 103 -12.64 6.79 17.39
C LEU A 103 -12.48 7.86 16.30
N ASP A 104 -12.16 7.47 15.06
CA ASP A 104 -12.05 8.38 13.90
C ASP A 104 -13.39 9.07 13.59
N MET A 105 -14.50 8.37 13.79
CA MET A 105 -15.86 8.94 13.67
C MET A 105 -16.25 9.83 14.85
N GLY A 106 -15.41 10.00 15.86
CA GLY A 106 -15.68 10.80 17.06
C GLY A 106 -16.73 10.19 17.99
N VAL A 107 -16.93 8.86 17.94
CA VAL A 107 -17.89 8.16 18.80
C VAL A 107 -17.37 8.18 20.25
N PRO A 108 -18.12 8.73 21.20
CA PRO A 108 -17.76 8.63 22.61
C PRO A 108 -17.92 7.20 23.10
N GLU A 109 -16.99 6.75 23.94
CA GLU A 109 -17.00 5.42 24.55
C GLU A 109 -17.18 4.26 23.55
N PRO A 110 -16.30 4.14 22.52
CA PRO A 110 -16.44 3.15 21.45
C PRO A 110 -16.58 1.70 21.96
N GLN A 111 -16.06 1.40 23.16
CA GLN A 111 -16.19 0.07 23.79
C GLN A 111 -17.65 -0.36 24.02
N ASN A 112 -18.57 0.59 24.14
CA ASN A 112 -19.99 0.29 24.34
C ASN A 112 -20.72 -0.11 23.03
N HIS A 113 -20.06 0.03 21.90
CA HIS A 113 -20.58 -0.30 20.58
C HIS A 113 -20.11 -1.66 20.06
N LEU A 114 -19.22 -2.35 20.78
CA LEU A 114 -18.49 -3.51 20.30
C LEU A 114 -18.82 -4.77 21.11
N LEU A 115 -19.15 -5.85 20.42
CA LEU A 115 -19.23 -7.19 20.99
C LEU A 115 -18.58 -8.20 20.04
N LEU A 116 -17.75 -9.07 20.59
CA LEU A 116 -17.05 -10.11 19.86
C LEU A 116 -17.43 -11.47 20.45
N ALA A 117 -17.93 -12.36 19.61
CA ALA A 117 -18.26 -13.73 19.99
C ALA A 117 -17.56 -14.74 19.08
N SER A 118 -17.38 -15.97 19.55
CA SER A 118 -16.76 -17.04 18.77
C SER A 118 -17.58 -18.31 18.80
N SER A 119 -17.45 -19.08 17.69
CA SER A 119 -17.93 -20.44 17.55
C SER A 119 -16.81 -21.28 16.96
N GLY A 120 -16.22 -22.17 17.72
CA GLY A 120 -15.05 -22.94 17.33
C GLY A 120 -13.90 -22.02 16.90
N ARG A 121 -13.46 -22.12 15.65
CA ARG A 121 -12.36 -21.33 15.09
C ARG A 121 -12.81 -20.08 14.32
N LEU A 122 -14.05 -19.67 14.46
CA LEU A 122 -14.57 -18.45 13.86
C LEU A 122 -14.97 -17.47 14.95
N SER A 123 -14.66 -16.20 14.77
CA SER A 123 -15.19 -15.10 15.57
C SER A 123 -16.05 -14.19 14.72
N THR A 124 -17.06 -13.62 15.32
CA THR A 124 -17.92 -12.60 14.70
C THR A 124 -17.90 -11.36 15.58
N LEU A 125 -17.51 -10.26 14.99
CA LEU A 125 -17.58 -8.93 15.58
C LEU A 125 -18.94 -8.31 15.24
N ILE A 126 -19.58 -7.72 16.22
CA ILE A 126 -20.79 -6.92 16.11
C ILE A 126 -20.42 -5.49 16.48
N VAL A 127 -20.71 -4.54 15.60
CA VAL A 127 -20.49 -3.10 15.81
C VAL A 127 -21.83 -2.39 15.69
N GLY A 128 -22.33 -1.87 16.80
CA GLY A 128 -23.56 -1.07 16.82
C GLY A 128 -23.31 0.36 16.36
N ARG A 129 -24.22 0.93 15.57
CA ARG A 129 -24.24 2.37 15.29
C ARG A 129 -24.49 3.18 16.57
N ALA A 130 -25.45 2.74 17.39
CA ALA A 130 -25.67 3.19 18.75
C ALA A 130 -24.93 2.27 19.74
N PRO A 131 -24.68 2.72 20.98
CA PRO A 131 -24.21 1.84 22.05
C PRO A 131 -25.15 0.65 22.22
N LEU A 132 -24.58 -0.55 22.38
CA LEU A 132 -25.36 -1.75 22.67
C LEU A 132 -26.04 -1.59 24.03
N SER A 133 -27.35 -1.68 24.06
CA SER A 133 -28.09 -1.57 25.30
C SER A 133 -27.86 -2.78 26.21
N ARG A 134 -28.12 -2.64 27.52
CA ARG A 134 -28.06 -3.78 28.45
C ARG A 134 -28.98 -4.92 28.01
N GLN A 135 -30.10 -4.60 27.39
CA GLN A 135 -31.03 -5.61 26.87
C GLN A 135 -30.44 -6.36 25.68
N ASP A 136 -29.78 -5.64 24.74
CA ASP A 136 -29.10 -6.25 23.59
C ASP A 136 -27.98 -7.18 24.05
N VAL A 137 -27.14 -6.72 25.00
CA VAL A 137 -26.06 -7.52 25.56
C VAL A 137 -26.60 -8.77 26.28
N ALA A 138 -27.72 -8.64 27.02
CA ALA A 138 -28.37 -9.78 27.68
C ALA A 138 -28.93 -10.80 26.66
N LEU A 139 -29.57 -10.33 25.62
CA LEU A 139 -30.10 -11.16 24.52
C LEU A 139 -28.99 -11.88 23.77
N LEU A 140 -27.91 -11.16 23.43
CA LEU A 140 -26.73 -11.75 22.79
C LEU A 140 -26.09 -12.82 23.68
N ARG A 141 -25.99 -12.58 24.99
CA ARG A 141 -25.46 -13.54 25.95
C ARG A 141 -26.34 -14.79 26.05
N GLU A 142 -27.63 -14.65 26.14
CA GLU A 142 -28.56 -15.76 26.13
C GLU A 142 -28.47 -16.57 24.84
N THR A 143 -28.45 -15.89 23.70
CA THR A 143 -28.38 -16.51 22.37
C THR A 143 -27.04 -17.23 22.17
N THR A 144 -25.92 -16.64 22.55
CA THR A 144 -24.59 -17.29 22.47
C THR A 144 -24.54 -18.53 23.36
N THR A 145 -25.09 -18.45 24.57
CA THR A 145 -25.15 -19.62 25.50
C THR A 145 -26.00 -20.74 24.89
N ARG A 146 -27.18 -20.42 24.36
CA ARG A 146 -28.08 -21.39 23.73
C ARG A 146 -27.45 -22.06 22.49
N LEU A 147 -26.65 -21.33 21.73
CA LEU A 147 -26.00 -21.85 20.52
C LEU A 147 -24.63 -22.48 20.80
N GLY A 148 -24.16 -22.49 22.02
CA GLY A 148 -22.85 -23.02 22.39
C GLY A 148 -21.68 -22.13 21.91
N PHE A 149 -21.93 -20.83 21.74
CA PHE A 149 -20.90 -19.84 21.39
C PHE A 149 -20.30 -19.22 22.66
N SER A 150 -19.13 -18.60 22.53
CA SER A 150 -18.46 -17.90 23.63
C SER A 150 -18.34 -16.42 23.31
N ILE A 151 -18.70 -15.55 24.27
CA ILE A 151 -18.41 -14.12 24.14
C ILE A 151 -16.95 -13.91 24.53
N LEU A 152 -16.18 -13.28 23.63
CA LEU A 152 -14.76 -13.00 23.83
C LEU A 152 -14.53 -11.66 24.53
N VAL A 153 -15.33 -10.64 24.18
CA VAL A 153 -15.33 -9.31 24.81
C VAL A 153 -16.61 -8.57 24.45
N GLY A 154 -17.09 -7.72 25.34
CA GLY A 154 -18.27 -6.88 25.13
C GLY A 154 -18.44 -5.86 26.24
N PRO A 155 -19.43 -4.94 26.15
CA PRO A 155 -19.70 -3.94 27.17
C PRO A 155 -20.02 -4.61 28.51
N ASP A 156 -19.35 -4.17 29.58
CA ASP A 156 -19.53 -4.68 30.95
C ASP A 156 -19.35 -6.20 31.12
N LEU A 157 -18.70 -6.87 30.14
CA LEU A 157 -18.42 -8.29 30.16
C LEU A 157 -16.93 -8.59 30.40
N PRO A 158 -16.60 -9.71 31.05
CA PRO A 158 -15.21 -10.14 31.18
C PRO A 158 -14.64 -10.46 29.79
N ALA A 159 -13.40 -10.02 29.54
CA ALA A 159 -12.71 -10.35 28.29
C ALA A 159 -12.04 -11.73 28.38
N ALA A 160 -12.08 -12.48 27.30
CA ALA A 160 -11.47 -13.81 27.19
C ALA A 160 -9.93 -13.77 27.26
N SER A 161 -9.30 -12.65 26.91
CA SER A 161 -7.85 -12.46 27.03
C SER A 161 -7.48 -11.05 27.48
N PRO A 162 -6.30 -10.89 28.14
CA PRO A 162 -5.79 -9.56 28.51
C PRO A 162 -5.59 -8.64 27.32
N ALA A 163 -5.17 -9.17 26.17
CA ALA A 163 -4.95 -8.39 24.95
C ALA A 163 -6.26 -7.82 24.40
N LEU A 164 -7.33 -8.63 24.28
CA LEU A 164 -8.65 -8.14 23.86
C LEU A 164 -9.20 -7.08 24.82
N LYS A 165 -8.99 -7.26 26.14
CA LYS A 165 -9.36 -6.27 27.14
C LYS A 165 -8.60 -4.95 26.94
N ALA A 166 -7.30 -5.03 26.69
CA ALA A 166 -6.46 -3.85 26.46
C ALA A 166 -6.86 -3.09 25.20
N ILE A 167 -7.15 -3.81 24.10
CA ILE A 167 -7.66 -3.19 22.84
C ILE A 167 -9.00 -2.50 23.12
N MET A 168 -9.93 -3.17 23.79
CA MET A 168 -11.26 -2.63 24.10
C MET A 168 -11.18 -1.34 24.92
N ASN A 169 -10.24 -1.25 25.85
CA ASN A 169 -10.09 -0.14 26.78
C ASN A 169 -9.11 0.94 26.31
N ALA A 170 -8.49 0.80 25.13
CA ALA A 170 -7.60 1.81 24.59
C ALA A 170 -8.35 3.15 24.42
N PRO A 171 -7.84 4.26 24.98
CA PRO A 171 -8.55 5.54 24.97
C PRO A 171 -8.56 6.22 23.61
N ASP A 172 -7.53 5.98 22.78
CA ASP A 172 -7.35 6.64 21.49
C ASP A 172 -6.55 5.75 20.50
N ALA A 173 -6.39 6.21 19.27
CA ALA A 173 -5.66 5.52 18.23
C ALA A 173 -4.15 5.38 18.53
N ALA A 174 -3.56 6.35 19.25
CA ALA A 174 -2.15 6.28 19.65
C ALA A 174 -1.92 5.17 20.67
N ALA A 175 -2.84 5.02 21.65
CA ALA A 175 -2.80 3.93 22.63
C ALA A 175 -2.99 2.55 21.95
N LEU A 176 -3.85 2.43 20.93
CA LEU A 176 -3.98 1.20 20.14
C LEU A 176 -2.68 0.85 19.41
N THR A 177 -2.02 1.84 18.83
CA THR A 177 -0.74 1.64 18.15
C THR A 177 0.36 1.25 19.13
N ALA A 178 0.45 1.92 20.27
CA ALA A 178 1.40 1.61 21.33
C ALA A 178 1.17 0.20 21.90
N LEU A 179 -0.09 -0.18 22.15
CA LEU A 179 -0.46 -1.52 22.60
C LEU A 179 -0.05 -2.56 21.56
N SER A 180 -0.35 -2.32 20.27
CA SER A 180 0.06 -3.21 19.20
C SER A 180 1.57 -3.47 19.25
N ALA A 181 2.39 -2.45 19.54
CA ALA A 181 3.84 -2.60 19.64
C ALA A 181 4.31 -3.54 20.76
N THR A 182 3.50 -3.76 21.78
CA THR A 182 3.82 -4.67 22.90
C THR A 182 3.41 -6.13 22.65
N LEU A 183 2.54 -6.37 21.68
CA LEU A 183 2.06 -7.70 21.34
C LEU A 183 3.00 -8.38 20.34
N HIS A 184 2.95 -9.70 20.25
CA HIS A 184 3.78 -10.47 19.32
C HIS A 184 3.41 -10.20 17.86
N GLN A 185 2.11 -9.98 17.62
CA GLN A 185 1.56 -9.68 16.29
C GLN A 185 1.27 -8.19 16.15
N ASP A 186 1.31 -7.70 14.93
CA ASP A 186 0.83 -6.38 14.61
C ASP A 186 -0.71 -6.39 14.52
N VAL A 187 -1.35 -5.94 15.58
CA VAL A 187 -2.80 -5.78 15.65
C VAL A 187 -3.23 -4.33 15.43
N SER A 188 -2.34 -3.45 14.95
CA SER A 188 -2.71 -2.08 14.62
C SER A 188 -3.80 -2.04 13.55
N ALA A 189 -4.70 -1.07 13.66
CA ALA A 189 -5.76 -0.87 12.68
C ALA A 189 -5.17 -0.49 11.31
N PRO A 190 -5.50 -1.22 10.23
CA PRO A 190 -5.08 -0.84 8.90
C PRO A 190 -5.76 0.44 8.44
N THR A 191 -5.03 1.22 7.66
CA THR A 191 -5.50 2.44 7.00
C THR A 191 -5.26 2.34 5.50
N ASP A 192 -5.79 3.26 4.72
CA ASP A 192 -5.51 3.34 3.29
C ASP A 192 -4.05 3.60 2.96
N ASP A 193 -3.27 4.07 3.94
CA ASP A 193 -1.82 4.20 3.80
C ASP A 193 -1.07 2.90 4.09
N ARG A 194 -1.66 1.99 4.88
CA ARG A 194 -1.11 0.68 5.20
C ARG A 194 -2.22 -0.39 5.17
N PRO A 195 -2.78 -0.72 3.99
CA PRO A 195 -3.98 -1.53 3.83
C PRO A 195 -3.72 -3.04 3.87
N PHE A 196 -2.76 -3.50 4.68
CA PHE A 196 -2.30 -4.89 4.73
C PHE A 196 -2.88 -5.61 5.95
N PHE A 197 -4.22 -5.75 6.02
CA PHE A 197 -4.93 -6.38 7.14
C PHE A 197 -4.40 -7.79 7.48
N PHE A 198 -4.06 -8.56 6.47
CA PHE A 198 -3.62 -9.95 6.65
C PHE A 198 -2.14 -10.09 7.00
N ASN A 199 -1.35 -9.04 6.90
CA ASN A 199 0.04 -9.07 7.34
C ASN A 199 0.17 -8.59 8.79
N GLN A 200 0.40 -9.52 9.70
CA GLN A 200 0.58 -9.26 11.13
C GLN A 200 2.03 -9.47 11.59
N LEU A 201 2.92 -9.87 10.68
CA LEU A 201 4.33 -10.03 10.99
C LEU A 201 5.04 -8.67 10.96
N ARG A 202 5.70 -8.32 12.07
CA ARG A 202 6.58 -7.14 12.11
C ARG A 202 7.90 -7.44 11.43
N MET A 203 7.99 -7.14 10.14
CA MET A 203 9.20 -7.35 9.35
C MET A 203 10.40 -6.52 9.84
N THR A 204 10.13 -5.40 10.53
CA THR A 204 11.16 -4.52 11.10
C THR A 204 11.67 -4.97 12.46
N ASP A 205 11.06 -5.98 13.08
CA ASP A 205 11.48 -6.56 14.36
C ASP A 205 12.11 -7.95 14.14
N PRO A 206 13.46 -8.07 14.16
CA PRO A 206 14.13 -9.37 13.98
C PRO A 206 13.70 -10.41 15.02
N GLN A 207 13.36 -9.99 16.24
CA GLN A 207 12.91 -10.92 17.28
C GLN A 207 11.50 -11.46 16.98
N ALA A 208 10.60 -10.64 16.41
CA ALA A 208 9.28 -11.10 15.98
C ALA A 208 9.43 -12.13 14.84
N VAL A 209 10.32 -11.88 13.88
CA VAL A 209 10.60 -12.84 12.79
C VAL A 209 11.19 -14.15 13.33
N LEU A 210 12.17 -14.08 14.24
CA LEU A 210 12.78 -15.29 14.84
C LEU A 210 11.75 -16.10 15.64
N ARG A 211 10.88 -15.45 16.42
CA ARG A 211 9.79 -16.13 17.16
C ARG A 211 8.78 -16.78 16.21
N ALA A 212 8.40 -16.10 15.13
CA ALA A 212 7.51 -16.66 14.11
C ALA A 212 8.12 -17.91 13.45
N MET A 213 9.44 -17.98 13.30
CA MET A 213 10.15 -19.17 12.81
C MET A 213 10.09 -20.35 13.80
N GLN A 214 10.01 -20.07 15.12
CA GLN A 214 9.97 -21.10 16.16
C GLN A 214 8.54 -21.61 16.41
N VAL A 215 7.55 -20.73 16.33
CA VAL A 215 6.13 -21.04 16.60
C VAL A 215 5.35 -21.02 15.30
N ARG A 216 5.32 -22.16 14.60
CA ARG A 216 4.56 -22.32 13.36
C ARG A 216 3.10 -22.66 13.68
N SER A 217 2.29 -21.65 13.98
CA SER A 217 0.85 -21.84 14.21
C SER A 217 0.02 -20.68 13.63
N GLY A 218 -1.19 -21.00 13.19
CA GLY A 218 -2.20 -20.02 12.77
C GLY A 218 -1.82 -19.14 11.58
N VAL A 219 -2.33 -17.91 11.58
CA VAL A 219 -2.11 -16.88 10.55
C VAL A 219 -0.64 -16.46 10.44
N ILE A 220 0.09 -16.47 11.56
CA ILE A 220 1.52 -16.12 11.59
C ILE A 220 2.35 -17.03 10.69
N SER A 221 2.04 -18.32 10.59
CA SER A 221 2.78 -19.23 9.72
C SER A 221 2.64 -18.83 8.26
N GLY A 222 1.42 -18.48 7.80
CA GLY A 222 1.19 -17.98 6.45
C GLY A 222 1.87 -16.65 6.17
N ASN A 223 1.88 -15.73 7.13
CA ASN A 223 2.59 -14.45 7.05
C ASN A 223 4.10 -14.66 6.97
N LEU A 224 4.64 -15.60 7.76
CA LEU A 224 6.04 -15.95 7.74
C LEU A 224 6.45 -16.57 6.40
N ASP A 225 5.66 -17.52 5.89
CA ASP A 225 5.93 -18.18 4.61
C ASP A 225 5.90 -17.17 3.46
N ALA A 226 4.96 -16.22 3.45
CA ALA A 226 4.92 -15.14 2.48
C ALA A 226 6.13 -14.20 2.59
N THR A 227 6.54 -13.86 3.81
CA THR A 227 7.71 -13.01 4.05
C THR A 227 8.99 -13.71 3.63
N ILE A 228 9.14 -15.00 3.95
CA ILE A 228 10.28 -15.82 3.49
C ILE A 228 10.29 -15.92 1.97
N ALA A 229 9.13 -16.16 1.34
CA ALA A 229 9.02 -16.18 -0.12
C ALA A 229 9.47 -14.85 -0.73
N LEU A 230 9.03 -13.70 -0.18
CA LEU A 230 9.47 -12.39 -0.62
C LEU A 230 10.98 -12.21 -0.49
N LEU A 231 11.58 -12.60 0.64
CA LEU A 231 13.02 -12.53 0.85
C LEU A 231 13.79 -13.44 -0.11
N ILE A 232 13.29 -14.65 -0.37
CA ILE A 232 13.89 -15.58 -1.35
C ILE A 232 13.82 -14.97 -2.76
N ILE A 233 12.69 -14.35 -3.14
CA ILE A 233 12.55 -13.68 -4.43
C ILE A 233 13.55 -12.52 -4.55
N VAL A 234 13.71 -11.70 -3.51
CA VAL A 234 14.70 -10.61 -3.49
C VAL A 234 16.11 -11.16 -3.65
N LEU A 235 16.48 -12.21 -2.88
CA LEU A 235 17.81 -12.83 -2.96
C LEU A 235 18.06 -13.47 -4.32
N LEU A 236 17.10 -14.23 -4.84
CA LEU A 236 17.21 -14.85 -6.16
C LEU A 236 17.32 -13.79 -7.26
N SER A 237 16.52 -12.72 -7.19
CA SER A 237 16.60 -11.59 -8.12
C SER A 237 17.96 -10.92 -8.05
N LEU A 238 18.52 -10.73 -6.85
CA LEU A 238 19.87 -10.18 -6.67
C LEU A 238 20.93 -11.06 -7.32
N ILE A 239 20.88 -12.37 -7.09
CA ILE A 239 21.82 -13.33 -7.71
C ILE A 239 21.70 -13.28 -9.22
N LEU A 240 20.48 -13.37 -9.77
CA LEU A 240 20.24 -13.33 -11.20
C LEU A 240 20.71 -12.00 -11.81
N VAL A 241 20.37 -10.87 -11.19
CA VAL A 241 20.82 -9.54 -11.63
C VAL A 241 22.35 -9.47 -11.68
N VAL A 242 23.03 -9.94 -10.65
CA VAL A 242 24.51 -9.96 -10.62
C VAL A 242 25.06 -10.82 -11.75
N LEU A 243 24.56 -12.05 -11.90
CA LEU A 243 25.09 -13.00 -12.88
C LEU A 243 24.77 -12.62 -14.34
N THR A 244 23.56 -12.15 -14.61
CA THR A 244 23.07 -11.94 -15.99
C THR A 244 23.17 -10.51 -16.47
N ILE A 245 23.26 -9.53 -15.59
CA ILE A 245 23.28 -8.11 -15.90
C ILE A 245 24.63 -7.48 -15.51
N ILE A 246 24.99 -7.55 -14.23
CA ILE A 246 26.14 -6.81 -13.70
C ILE A 246 27.46 -7.41 -14.25
N LEU A 247 27.67 -8.72 -14.10
CA LEU A 247 28.91 -9.34 -14.57
C LEU A 247 29.18 -9.18 -16.08
N PRO A 248 28.18 -9.38 -16.99
CA PRO A 248 28.38 -9.13 -18.42
C PRO A 248 28.66 -7.66 -18.77
N ALA A 249 28.17 -6.71 -17.96
CA ALA A 249 28.37 -5.28 -18.20
C ALA A 249 29.72 -4.75 -17.70
N LEU A 250 30.43 -5.47 -16.82
CA LEU A 250 31.71 -5.03 -16.25
C LEU A 250 32.80 -4.64 -17.29
N PRO A 251 32.97 -5.33 -18.45
CA PRO A 251 33.97 -4.92 -19.41
C PRO A 251 33.76 -3.49 -19.96
N SER A 252 32.51 -2.97 -19.99
CA SER A 252 32.22 -1.66 -20.52
C SER A 252 32.74 -0.49 -19.67
N ILE A 253 33.08 -0.74 -18.42
CA ILE A 253 33.62 0.29 -17.49
C ILE A 253 35.17 0.26 -17.42
N GLN A 254 35.82 -0.68 -18.09
CA GLN A 254 37.27 -0.75 -18.09
C GLN A 254 37.86 0.50 -18.78
N ARG A 255 38.91 1.08 -18.15
CA ARG A 255 39.61 2.27 -18.63
C ARG A 255 38.72 3.54 -18.73
N VAL A 256 37.61 3.59 -18.00
CA VAL A 256 36.74 4.77 -17.85
C VAL A 256 37.05 5.44 -16.52
N SER A 257 36.86 6.76 -16.47
CA SER A 257 37.05 7.54 -15.23
C SER A 257 36.20 7.01 -14.09
N ALA A 258 36.80 6.68 -12.94
CA ALA A 258 36.08 6.19 -11.74
C ALA A 258 35.02 7.20 -11.27
N ARG A 259 35.26 8.50 -11.44
CA ARG A 259 34.32 9.54 -11.06
C ARG A 259 33.07 9.52 -11.95
N LEU A 260 33.21 9.34 -13.26
CA LEU A 260 32.09 9.17 -14.17
C LEU A 260 31.28 7.91 -13.85
N ILE A 261 31.97 6.78 -13.65
CA ILE A 261 31.33 5.52 -13.29
C ILE A 261 30.56 5.66 -11.97
N GLY A 262 31.17 6.22 -10.93
CA GLY A 262 30.51 6.40 -9.62
C GLY A 262 29.26 7.29 -9.70
N LEU A 263 29.37 8.48 -10.29
CA LEU A 263 28.24 9.40 -10.41
C LEU A 263 27.15 8.88 -11.34
N GLY A 264 27.53 8.31 -12.49
CA GLY A 264 26.57 7.71 -13.42
C GLY A 264 25.86 6.50 -12.81
N THR A 265 26.59 5.60 -12.14
CA THR A 265 25.98 4.47 -11.43
C THR A 265 25.00 4.95 -10.36
N ALA A 266 25.37 5.91 -9.53
CA ALA A 266 24.47 6.48 -8.54
C ALA A 266 23.21 7.08 -9.19
N TYR A 267 23.37 7.84 -10.27
CA TYR A 267 22.27 8.43 -11.01
C TYR A 267 21.28 7.36 -11.53
N PHE A 268 21.77 6.31 -12.19
CA PHE A 268 20.91 5.28 -12.79
C PHE A 268 20.33 4.30 -11.79
N VAL A 269 21.03 4.00 -10.67
CA VAL A 269 20.45 3.26 -9.53
C VAL A 269 19.28 4.04 -8.92
N LEU A 270 19.46 5.34 -8.69
CA LEU A 270 18.43 6.19 -8.10
C LEU A 270 17.20 6.33 -9.01
N ILE A 271 17.37 6.36 -10.35
CA ILE A 271 16.23 6.33 -11.28
C ILE A 271 15.48 5.00 -11.15
N GLY A 272 16.19 3.87 -11.22
CA GLY A 272 15.56 2.55 -11.12
C GLY A 272 14.81 2.35 -9.80
N LEU A 273 15.44 2.70 -8.67
CA LEU A 273 14.83 2.66 -7.34
C LEU A 273 13.64 3.62 -7.23
N GLY A 274 13.87 4.91 -7.56
CA GLY A 274 12.87 5.95 -7.37
C GLY A 274 11.63 5.73 -8.23
N PHE A 275 11.82 5.31 -9.47
CA PHE A 275 10.71 5.00 -10.38
C PHE A 275 9.82 3.88 -9.83
N MET A 276 10.41 2.74 -9.46
CA MET A 276 9.64 1.59 -8.98
C MET A 276 8.99 1.83 -7.61
N LEU A 277 9.65 2.54 -6.70
CA LEU A 277 9.07 2.92 -5.41
C LEU A 277 7.81 3.76 -5.59
N VAL A 278 7.85 4.73 -6.51
CA VAL A 278 6.70 5.58 -6.84
C VAL A 278 5.62 4.79 -7.57
N GLU A 279 5.98 4.00 -8.58
CA GLU A 279 5.03 3.25 -9.41
C GLU A 279 4.24 2.24 -8.59
N ILE A 280 4.93 1.40 -7.79
CA ILE A 280 4.27 0.39 -6.93
C ILE A 280 3.38 1.07 -5.88
N GLY A 281 3.86 2.13 -5.22
CA GLY A 281 3.06 2.89 -4.28
C GLY A 281 1.80 3.50 -4.91
N LEU A 282 1.93 4.06 -6.12
CA LEU A 282 0.78 4.60 -6.86
C LEU A 282 -0.20 3.50 -7.27
N ILE A 283 0.26 2.37 -7.80
CA ILE A 283 -0.62 1.27 -8.20
C ILE A 283 -1.44 0.79 -7.00
N GLN A 284 -0.82 0.61 -5.84
CA GLN A 284 -1.54 0.18 -4.62
C GLN A 284 -2.55 1.23 -4.14
N ARG A 285 -2.20 2.52 -4.13
CA ARG A 285 -3.17 3.59 -3.80
C ARG A 285 -4.32 3.66 -4.79
N LEU A 286 -4.02 3.53 -6.08
CA LEU A 286 -5.04 3.56 -7.13
C LEU A 286 -5.91 2.31 -7.12
N SER A 287 -5.41 1.15 -6.70
CA SER A 287 -6.20 -0.06 -6.48
C SER A 287 -7.31 0.17 -5.46
N LEU A 288 -6.98 0.83 -4.35
CA LEU A 288 -7.96 1.20 -3.33
C LEU A 288 -8.97 2.24 -3.86
N PHE A 289 -8.49 3.27 -4.54
CA PHE A 289 -9.31 4.35 -5.08
C PHE A 289 -10.25 3.88 -6.20
N LEU A 290 -9.78 3.00 -7.08
CA LEU A 290 -10.57 2.46 -8.18
C LEU A 290 -11.42 1.24 -7.78
N GLY A 291 -11.22 0.73 -6.56
CA GLY A 291 -12.03 -0.32 -5.95
C GLY A 291 -11.64 -1.74 -6.36
N HIS A 292 -10.67 -1.92 -7.26
CA HIS A 292 -10.21 -3.25 -7.65
C HIS A 292 -8.75 -3.22 -8.12
N PRO A 293 -7.90 -4.19 -7.70
CA PRO A 293 -6.49 -4.24 -8.11
C PRO A 293 -6.28 -4.24 -9.63
N ILE A 294 -7.17 -4.91 -10.38
CA ILE A 294 -7.10 -4.93 -11.85
C ILE A 294 -7.29 -3.52 -12.43
N HIS A 295 -8.21 -2.72 -11.89
CA HIS A 295 -8.42 -1.34 -12.35
C HIS A 295 -7.24 -0.46 -11.95
N GLY A 296 -6.72 -0.59 -10.73
CA GLY A 296 -5.52 0.10 -10.26
C GLY A 296 -4.32 -0.17 -11.16
N LEU A 297 -4.08 -1.44 -11.47
CA LEU A 297 -3.02 -1.86 -12.37
C LEU A 297 -3.26 -1.33 -13.80
N ALA A 298 -4.44 -1.57 -14.38
CA ALA A 298 -4.71 -1.20 -15.76
C ALA A 298 -4.63 0.32 -15.97
N VAL A 299 -5.32 1.11 -15.14
CA VAL A 299 -5.35 2.58 -15.28
C VAL A 299 -4.03 3.20 -14.81
N GLY A 300 -3.51 2.77 -13.66
CA GLY A 300 -2.30 3.32 -13.06
C GLY A 300 -1.07 3.03 -13.92
N LEU A 301 -0.82 1.77 -14.24
CA LEU A 301 0.33 1.35 -15.05
C LEU A 301 0.29 1.95 -16.45
N PHE A 302 -0.89 1.90 -17.11
CA PHE A 302 -1.04 2.49 -18.44
C PHE A 302 -0.76 4.00 -18.42
N ALA A 303 -1.32 4.73 -17.43
CA ALA A 303 -1.12 6.17 -17.30
C ALA A 303 0.37 6.51 -17.04
N VAL A 304 1.04 5.77 -16.14
CA VAL A 304 2.46 5.97 -15.84
C VAL A 304 3.31 5.70 -17.08
N ILE A 305 3.16 4.54 -17.73
CA ILE A 305 3.98 4.14 -18.88
C ILE A 305 3.78 5.10 -20.05
N LEU A 306 2.52 5.41 -20.38
CA LEU A 306 2.21 6.29 -21.50
C LEU A 306 2.78 7.70 -21.28
N SER A 307 2.53 8.28 -20.11
CA SER A 307 2.99 9.63 -19.80
C SER A 307 4.53 9.70 -19.68
N THR A 308 5.17 8.68 -19.12
CA THR A 308 6.63 8.54 -19.06
C THR A 308 7.23 8.44 -20.48
N GLY A 309 6.60 7.65 -21.36
CA GLY A 309 7.00 7.56 -22.76
C GLY A 309 6.91 8.91 -23.49
N ILE A 310 5.79 9.64 -23.32
CA ILE A 310 5.61 11.00 -23.86
C ILE A 310 6.66 11.94 -23.26
N GLY A 311 6.89 11.90 -21.95
CA GLY A 311 7.91 12.70 -21.26
C GLY A 311 9.31 12.44 -21.80
N SER A 312 9.65 11.18 -22.10
CA SER A 312 10.92 10.81 -22.74
C SER A 312 11.09 11.47 -24.10
N ILE A 313 10.05 11.42 -24.96
CA ILE A 313 10.06 12.08 -26.28
C ILE A 313 10.17 13.60 -26.12
N VAL A 314 9.44 14.21 -25.20
CA VAL A 314 9.51 15.65 -24.92
C VAL A 314 10.89 16.06 -24.45
N SER A 315 11.59 15.19 -23.70
CA SER A 315 12.95 15.45 -23.21
C SER A 315 13.98 15.65 -24.32
N ASP A 316 13.73 15.14 -25.53
CA ASP A 316 14.60 15.36 -26.69
C ASP A 316 14.48 16.80 -27.22
N ARG A 317 13.29 17.39 -27.11
CA ARG A 317 13.03 18.78 -27.52
C ARG A 317 13.41 19.80 -26.44
N LEU A 318 13.38 19.38 -25.18
CA LEU A 318 13.68 20.20 -24.02
C LEU A 318 14.86 19.60 -23.21
N PRO A 319 16.08 19.53 -23.77
CA PRO A 319 17.19 18.83 -23.14
C PRO A 319 17.67 19.53 -21.86
N ILE A 320 17.82 18.77 -20.80
CA ILE A 320 18.35 19.24 -19.51
C ILE A 320 19.87 19.11 -19.55
N THR A 321 20.53 20.17 -20.03
CA THR A 321 22.00 20.27 -20.15
C THR A 321 22.62 21.31 -19.22
N LYS A 322 21.81 22.18 -18.61
CA LYS A 322 22.25 23.25 -17.71
C LYS A 322 21.82 22.97 -16.29
N THR A 323 22.67 23.30 -15.33
CA THR A 323 22.41 23.14 -13.89
C THR A 323 21.06 23.70 -13.46
N ARG A 324 20.71 24.91 -13.91
CA ARG A 324 19.41 25.53 -13.59
C ARG A 324 18.20 24.69 -14.04
N HIS A 325 18.28 24.02 -15.20
CA HIS A 325 17.20 23.17 -15.71
C HIS A 325 17.14 21.85 -14.91
N ALA A 326 18.30 21.30 -14.54
CA ALA A 326 18.35 20.10 -13.69
C ALA A 326 17.74 20.37 -12.31
N VAL A 327 18.10 21.50 -11.68
CA VAL A 327 17.53 21.92 -10.40
C VAL A 327 16.02 22.14 -10.50
N LEU A 328 15.56 22.82 -11.55
CA LEU A 328 14.13 23.07 -11.74
C LEU A 328 13.35 21.75 -11.93
N TRP A 329 13.82 20.90 -12.84
CA TRP A 329 13.16 19.61 -13.11
C TRP A 329 13.11 18.72 -11.86
N CYS A 330 14.25 18.47 -11.21
CA CYS A 330 14.30 17.64 -9.99
C CYS A 330 13.53 18.31 -8.83
N GLY A 331 13.60 19.63 -8.71
CA GLY A 331 12.88 20.36 -7.67
C GLY A 331 11.37 20.24 -7.84
N VAL A 332 10.84 20.43 -9.05
CA VAL A 332 9.41 20.28 -9.34
C VAL A 332 8.97 18.83 -9.09
N LEU A 333 9.72 17.86 -9.61
CA LEU A 333 9.39 16.43 -9.46
C LEU A 333 9.43 15.99 -7.99
N THR A 334 10.50 16.34 -7.25
CA THR A 334 10.63 16.03 -5.82
C THR A 334 9.50 16.66 -5.01
N THR A 335 9.17 17.93 -5.28
CA THR A 335 8.07 18.62 -4.60
C THR A 335 6.72 17.97 -4.91
N TYR A 336 6.47 17.62 -6.18
CA TYR A 336 5.26 16.91 -6.57
C TYR A 336 5.10 15.59 -5.80
N LEU A 337 6.16 14.78 -5.78
CA LEU A 337 6.18 13.50 -5.06
C LEU A 337 6.04 13.69 -3.53
N ALA A 338 6.67 14.71 -2.96
CA ALA A 338 6.58 15.01 -1.52
C ALA A 338 5.16 15.43 -1.11
N LEU A 339 4.43 16.14 -1.98
CA LEU A 339 3.07 16.60 -1.74
C LEU A 339 2.00 15.55 -2.09
N LEU A 340 2.34 14.59 -2.94
CA LEU A 340 1.39 13.59 -3.43
C LEU A 340 0.69 12.79 -2.30
N PRO A 341 1.36 12.33 -1.24
CA PRO A 341 0.71 11.66 -0.11
C PRO A 341 -0.37 12.49 0.59
N PHE A 342 -0.30 13.81 0.53
CA PHE A 342 -1.33 14.71 1.08
C PHE A 342 -2.45 14.97 0.07
N GLY A 343 -2.15 14.96 -1.22
CA GLY A 343 -3.11 15.17 -2.29
C GLY A 343 -4.00 13.95 -2.57
N LEU A 344 -3.47 12.74 -2.44
CA LEU A 344 -4.20 11.50 -2.72
C LEU A 344 -5.43 11.29 -1.83
N PRO A 345 -5.39 11.50 -0.50
CA PRO A 345 -6.59 11.43 0.34
C PRO A 345 -7.67 12.43 -0.07
N LEU A 346 -7.27 13.65 -0.48
CA LEU A 346 -8.21 14.67 -0.99
C LEU A 346 -8.86 14.23 -2.31
N LEU A 347 -8.08 13.61 -3.20
CA LEU A 347 -8.59 13.02 -4.42
C LEU A 347 -9.63 11.94 -4.12
N VAL A 348 -9.31 11.02 -3.21
CA VAL A 348 -10.23 9.95 -2.79
C VAL A 348 -11.50 10.57 -2.23
N ALA A 349 -11.42 11.42 -1.22
CA ALA A 349 -12.58 12.06 -0.60
C ALA A 349 -13.48 12.84 -1.59
N SER A 350 -12.87 13.41 -2.65
CA SER A 350 -13.62 14.18 -3.65
C SER A 350 -14.29 13.32 -4.71
N PHE A 351 -13.74 12.15 -5.03
CA PHE A 351 -14.14 11.38 -6.21
C PHE A 351 -14.58 9.94 -5.93
N GLU A 352 -14.43 9.41 -4.70
CA GLU A 352 -14.78 8.02 -4.39
C GLU A 352 -16.27 7.70 -4.60
N ALA A 353 -17.16 8.68 -4.45
CA ALA A 353 -18.60 8.54 -4.68
C ALA A 353 -18.99 8.54 -6.18
N TYR A 354 -18.07 8.80 -7.10
CA TYR A 354 -18.37 8.82 -8.52
C TYR A 354 -18.15 7.46 -9.18
N ARG A 355 -18.75 7.30 -10.38
CA ARG A 355 -18.58 6.10 -11.20
C ARG A 355 -17.12 5.88 -11.55
N ILE A 356 -16.73 4.62 -11.78
CA ILE A 356 -15.38 4.18 -12.08
C ILE A 356 -14.69 5.00 -13.19
N LEU A 357 -15.42 5.38 -14.23
CA LEU A 357 -14.86 6.19 -15.33
C LEU A 357 -14.37 7.56 -14.84
N VAL A 358 -15.15 8.24 -14.00
CA VAL A 358 -14.77 9.56 -13.43
C VAL A 358 -13.54 9.41 -12.53
N ARG A 359 -13.53 8.37 -11.68
CA ARG A 359 -12.38 8.04 -10.83
C ARG A 359 -11.13 7.73 -11.67
N ALA A 360 -11.27 6.97 -12.74
CA ALA A 360 -10.16 6.67 -13.65
C ALA A 360 -9.59 7.93 -14.33
N VAL A 361 -10.46 8.83 -14.80
CA VAL A 361 -10.02 10.12 -15.36
C VAL A 361 -9.31 10.97 -14.31
N ALA A 362 -9.85 11.07 -13.09
CA ALA A 362 -9.23 11.80 -12.00
C ALA A 362 -7.85 11.20 -11.63
N ALA A 363 -7.72 9.87 -11.59
CA ALA A 363 -6.45 9.18 -11.39
C ALA A 363 -5.43 9.54 -12.49
N VAL A 364 -5.84 9.48 -13.75
CA VAL A 364 -4.97 9.84 -14.89
C VAL A 364 -4.52 11.29 -14.82
N LEU A 365 -5.39 12.23 -14.45
CA LEU A 365 -5.04 13.65 -14.32
C LEU A 365 -3.98 13.91 -13.23
N VAL A 366 -3.94 13.08 -12.18
CA VAL A 366 -2.89 13.15 -11.15
C VAL A 366 -1.62 12.42 -11.60
N VAL A 367 -1.75 11.27 -12.24
CA VAL A 367 -0.58 10.44 -12.60
C VAL A 367 0.15 10.96 -13.83
N ALA A 368 -0.57 11.49 -14.84
CA ALA A 368 0.05 11.87 -16.11
C ALA A 368 1.09 13.01 -15.99
N PRO A 369 0.87 14.10 -15.24
CA PRO A 369 1.90 15.11 -15.04
C PRO A 369 3.17 14.55 -14.36
N LEU A 370 2.97 13.66 -13.38
CA LEU A 370 4.07 12.98 -12.70
C LEU A 370 4.86 12.11 -13.69
N GLY A 371 4.17 11.26 -14.46
CA GLY A 371 4.82 10.38 -15.44
C GLY A 371 5.57 11.18 -16.51
N LEU A 372 5.02 12.30 -16.98
CA LEU A 372 5.73 13.20 -17.90
C LEU A 372 7.08 13.66 -17.30
N LEU A 373 7.11 14.07 -16.04
CA LEU A 373 8.34 14.49 -15.37
C LEU A 373 9.31 13.31 -15.14
N LEU A 374 8.80 12.13 -14.77
CA LEU A 374 9.61 10.91 -14.61
C LEU A 374 10.29 10.52 -15.93
N GLY A 375 9.61 10.72 -17.05
CA GLY A 375 10.12 10.40 -18.40
C GLY A 375 11.37 11.15 -18.82
N PHE A 376 11.66 12.30 -18.21
CA PHE A 376 12.92 13.03 -18.46
C PHE A 376 14.15 12.34 -17.88
N GLY A 377 14.00 11.50 -16.83
CA GLY A 377 15.08 10.98 -16.02
C GLY A 377 16.13 10.21 -16.82
N PHE A 378 15.70 9.13 -17.45
CA PHE A 378 16.63 8.23 -18.17
C PHE A 378 17.30 8.90 -19.39
N PRO A 379 16.58 9.57 -20.31
CA PRO A 379 17.21 10.23 -21.45
C PRO A 379 18.18 11.34 -21.02
N THR A 380 17.85 12.10 -19.97
CA THR A 380 18.75 13.12 -19.43
C THR A 380 20.04 12.52 -18.92
N GLY A 381 19.97 11.45 -18.09
CA GLY A 381 21.15 10.75 -17.61
C GLY A 381 22.03 10.25 -18.75
N MET A 382 21.43 9.61 -19.76
CA MET A 382 22.16 9.10 -20.93
C MET A 382 22.86 10.23 -21.70
N ARG A 383 22.21 11.37 -21.90
CA ARG A 383 22.85 12.53 -22.55
C ARG A 383 24.03 13.06 -21.74
N LEU A 384 23.88 13.18 -20.41
CA LEU A 384 24.94 13.70 -19.54
C LEU A 384 26.18 12.80 -19.52
N VAL A 385 25.99 11.47 -19.38
CA VAL A 385 27.12 10.54 -19.35
C VAL A 385 27.78 10.40 -20.71
N ASN A 386 26.99 10.32 -21.82
CA ASN A 386 27.52 10.18 -23.15
C ASN A 386 28.27 11.43 -23.66
N ALA A 387 27.94 12.62 -23.13
CA ALA A 387 28.68 13.84 -23.44
C ALA A 387 30.10 13.83 -22.81
N ILE A 388 30.35 12.98 -21.81
CA ILE A 388 31.67 12.83 -21.18
C ILE A 388 32.42 11.64 -21.83
N ASP A 389 31.80 10.46 -21.83
CA ASP A 389 32.32 9.22 -22.40
C ASP A 389 31.18 8.25 -22.74
N PRO A 390 31.00 7.85 -24.00
CA PRO A 390 29.91 6.93 -24.38
C PRO A 390 30.22 5.45 -24.09
N ARG A 391 31.45 5.07 -23.79
CA ARG A 391 31.86 3.67 -23.60
C ARG A 391 31.10 2.93 -22.51
N PRO A 392 30.80 3.54 -21.32
CA PRO A 392 30.08 2.87 -20.26
C PRO A 392 28.54 2.85 -20.45
N THR A 393 28.00 3.23 -21.60
CA THR A 393 26.56 3.19 -21.88
C THR A 393 25.90 1.84 -21.53
N PRO A 394 26.47 0.67 -21.91
CA PRO A 394 25.87 -0.62 -21.52
C PRO A 394 25.81 -0.84 -20.01
N TRP A 395 26.80 -0.34 -19.27
CA TRP A 395 26.81 -0.39 -17.81
C TRP A 395 25.64 0.40 -17.21
N PHE A 396 25.39 1.62 -17.67
CA PHE A 396 24.33 2.46 -17.12
C PHE A 396 22.94 1.90 -17.43
N TRP A 397 22.73 1.32 -18.61
CA TRP A 397 21.50 0.58 -18.94
C TRP A 397 21.33 -0.63 -18.00
N ALA A 398 22.38 -1.40 -17.82
CA ALA A 398 22.39 -2.59 -16.98
C ALA A 398 22.04 -2.27 -15.53
N ILE A 399 22.69 -1.25 -14.97
CA ILE A 399 22.49 -0.82 -13.57
C ILE A 399 21.09 -0.29 -13.36
N ASN A 400 20.53 0.50 -14.29
CA ASN A 400 19.14 0.98 -14.16
C ASN A 400 18.14 -0.18 -14.15
N GLY A 401 18.29 -1.12 -15.08
CA GLY A 401 17.43 -2.31 -15.12
C GLY A 401 17.57 -3.18 -13.86
N ALA A 402 18.80 -3.40 -13.40
CA ALA A 402 19.10 -4.12 -12.18
C ALA A 402 18.44 -3.49 -10.94
N ALA A 403 18.59 -2.18 -10.79
CA ALA A 403 17.97 -1.41 -9.72
C ALA A 403 16.44 -1.49 -9.77
N GLY A 404 15.83 -1.38 -10.96
CA GLY A 404 14.39 -1.50 -11.14
C GLY A 404 13.84 -2.87 -10.73
N VAL A 405 14.48 -3.96 -11.16
CA VAL A 405 14.07 -5.32 -10.78
C VAL A 405 14.09 -5.52 -9.27
N LEU A 406 15.16 -5.09 -8.60
CA LEU A 406 15.28 -5.21 -7.14
C LEU A 406 14.30 -4.29 -6.42
N ALA A 407 14.11 -3.08 -6.92
CA ALA A 407 13.26 -2.06 -6.32
C ALA A 407 11.78 -2.47 -6.27
N ALA A 408 11.29 -3.27 -7.23
CA ALA A 408 9.90 -3.74 -7.22
C ALA A 408 9.57 -4.54 -5.94
N SER A 409 10.41 -5.50 -5.58
CA SER A 409 10.22 -6.28 -4.35
C SER A 409 10.49 -5.46 -3.09
N ILE A 410 11.47 -4.55 -3.14
CA ILE A 410 11.79 -3.63 -2.03
C ILE A 410 10.61 -2.69 -1.78
N ALA A 411 9.96 -2.17 -2.82
CA ALA A 411 8.79 -1.29 -2.67
C ALA A 411 7.65 -1.99 -1.93
N VAL A 412 7.32 -3.24 -2.30
CA VAL A 412 6.31 -4.04 -1.58
C VAL A 412 6.71 -4.21 -0.11
N ALA A 413 7.97 -4.57 0.16
CA ALA A 413 8.46 -4.73 1.53
C ALA A 413 8.37 -3.42 2.34
N VAL A 414 8.73 -2.29 1.75
CA VAL A 414 8.62 -0.95 2.38
C VAL A 414 7.16 -0.59 2.66
N ASN A 415 6.24 -0.85 1.72
CA ASN A 415 4.82 -0.55 1.88
C ASN A 415 4.20 -1.34 3.03
N ILE A 416 4.55 -2.61 3.15
CA ILE A 416 4.08 -3.48 4.24
C ILE A 416 4.72 -3.08 5.58
N ALA A 417 6.04 -2.89 5.60
CA ALA A 417 6.80 -2.64 6.82
C ALA A 417 6.52 -1.24 7.42
N PHE A 418 6.33 -0.25 6.56
CA PHE A 418 6.12 1.16 6.94
C PHE A 418 4.77 1.68 6.44
N SER A 419 4.73 2.16 5.20
CA SER A 419 3.49 2.57 4.53
C SER A 419 3.73 2.89 3.04
N ILE A 420 2.64 3.04 2.29
CA ILE A 420 2.70 3.46 0.88
C ILE A 420 3.27 4.88 0.76
N ASN A 421 2.92 5.78 1.67
CA ASN A 421 3.44 7.14 1.66
C ASN A 421 4.95 7.18 1.87
N VAL A 422 5.50 6.31 2.72
CA VAL A 422 6.96 6.19 2.92
C VAL A 422 7.65 5.77 1.63
N SER A 423 7.09 4.83 0.88
CA SER A 423 7.63 4.43 -0.43
C SER A 423 7.67 5.60 -1.42
N ILE A 424 6.58 6.39 -1.50
CA ILE A 424 6.52 7.58 -2.36
C ILE A 424 7.56 8.64 -1.91
N TRP A 425 7.73 8.87 -0.61
CA TRP A 425 8.74 9.82 -0.09
C TRP A 425 10.17 9.34 -0.32
N LEU A 426 10.44 8.03 -0.22
CA LEU A 426 11.74 7.46 -0.61
C LEU A 426 12.00 7.67 -2.10
N GLY A 427 10.98 7.51 -2.95
CA GLY A 427 11.04 7.86 -4.36
C GLY A 427 11.37 9.35 -4.58
N ALA A 428 10.69 10.26 -3.84
CA ALA A 428 11.00 11.69 -3.86
C ALA A 428 12.45 11.98 -3.47
N ALA A 429 12.96 11.33 -2.43
CA ALA A 429 14.36 11.46 -2.01
C ALA A 429 15.32 10.97 -3.11
N CYS A 430 15.01 9.87 -3.80
CA CYS A 430 15.81 9.42 -4.94
C CYS A 430 15.90 10.50 -6.02
N TYR A 431 14.77 11.15 -6.39
CA TYR A 431 14.78 12.21 -7.40
C TYR A 431 15.46 13.49 -6.93
N GLY A 432 15.41 13.81 -5.65
CA GLY A 432 16.23 14.87 -5.06
C GLY A 432 17.74 14.61 -5.21
N LEU A 433 18.17 13.38 -4.90
CA LEU A 433 19.57 12.95 -5.04
C LEU A 433 20.00 12.85 -6.52
N ILE A 434 19.09 12.48 -7.43
CA ILE A 434 19.35 12.53 -8.87
C ILE A 434 19.73 13.96 -9.31
N GLY A 435 19.09 14.98 -8.74
CA GLY A 435 19.44 16.37 -8.97
C GLY A 435 20.89 16.69 -8.63
N VAL A 436 21.37 16.20 -7.48
CA VAL A 436 22.77 16.36 -7.05
C VAL A 436 23.72 15.64 -8.01
N ALA A 437 23.41 14.39 -8.37
CA ALA A 437 24.22 13.62 -9.31
C ALA A 437 24.25 14.27 -10.72
N ALA A 438 23.11 14.79 -11.19
CA ALA A 438 23.02 15.51 -12.47
C ALA A 438 23.89 16.76 -12.50
N ILE A 439 23.86 17.57 -11.44
CA ILE A 439 24.70 18.77 -11.30
C ILE A 439 26.19 18.38 -11.35
N ALA A 440 26.57 17.33 -10.64
CA ALA A 440 27.93 16.82 -10.63
C ALA A 440 28.36 16.33 -12.02
N LEU A 441 27.51 15.61 -12.75
CA LEU A 441 27.76 15.16 -14.13
C LEU A 441 27.88 16.35 -15.10
N ILE A 442 27.01 17.36 -14.99
CA ILE A 442 27.10 18.59 -15.80
C ILE A 442 28.44 19.30 -15.57
N SER A 443 28.94 19.32 -14.34
CA SER A 443 30.23 19.93 -14.01
C SER A 443 31.43 19.18 -14.57
N LEU A 444 31.28 17.88 -14.86
CA LEU A 444 32.34 17.05 -15.47
C LEU A 444 32.35 17.14 -17.00
N SER A 445 31.25 17.58 -17.61
CA SER A 445 31.15 17.68 -19.07
C SER A 445 32.18 18.67 -19.59
N PRO A 446 32.93 18.36 -20.67
CA PRO A 446 33.87 19.29 -21.29
C PRO A 446 33.12 20.57 -21.66
N ARG A 447 33.59 21.72 -21.16
CA ARG A 447 33.07 23.00 -21.66
C ARG A 447 33.40 23.08 -23.15
N ALA A 448 32.39 23.23 -23.98
CA ALA A 448 32.62 23.53 -25.39
C ALA A 448 33.58 24.72 -25.44
N SER A 449 34.80 24.51 -25.93
CA SER A 449 35.72 25.60 -26.21
C SER A 449 34.99 26.61 -27.12
N PRO A 450 35.03 27.92 -26.81
CA PRO A 450 34.46 28.90 -27.74
C PRO A 450 35.13 28.70 -29.08
N THR A 451 34.37 28.35 -30.11
CA THR A 451 34.84 28.39 -31.48
C THR A 451 35.23 29.83 -31.73
N ILE A 452 36.53 30.08 -31.89
CA ILE A 452 37.06 31.37 -32.34
C ILE A 452 36.53 31.55 -33.76
N PRO A 453 35.66 32.52 -34.04
CA PRO A 453 35.28 32.84 -35.39
C PRO A 453 36.43 33.60 -36.03
N GLY A 454 37.12 33.02 -37.00
CA GLY A 454 38.03 33.75 -37.84
C GLY A 454 39.44 33.19 -37.89
N ALA A 455 39.66 32.18 -38.71
CA ALA A 455 40.90 31.94 -39.45
C ALA A 455 40.50 31.33 -40.80
N ALA A 456 40.15 32.21 -41.74
CA ALA A 456 40.11 31.93 -43.16
C ALA A 456 41.11 32.84 -43.84
#